data_167d94a0decb077f6187bf528e4d221c
#
_entry.id   167d94a0decb077f6187bf528e4d221c
#
_cell.length_a   1.000
_cell.length_b   1.000
_cell.length_c   1.000
_cell.angle_alpha   90.00
_cell.angle_beta   90.00
_cell.angle_gamma   90.00
#
_symmetry.space_group_name_H-M   'P 1'
#
loop_
_entity.id
_entity.type
_entity.pdbx_description
1 polymer ?
#
loop_
_entity_poly.entity_id
_entity_poly.type
_entity_poly.pdbx_seq_one_letter_code
_entity_poly.pdbx_strand_id
1 'polypeptide(L)'
;MFPKFNPQKTEGHKPVNTYTKKAEVCNKTEVYGKVKQDVSGGGETDRYPRSVQVFASDKQKTKLDGTIHPTQKPIALLEMLVKSYTNEGDIVLDNTMGSGTTNLACIKLNRKSIGIEKEKQYYDVAVRRLSSYRG
;
A
#
# COMPACT_ATOMS: atom_id res chain seq x y z
N MET A 1 -15.35 0.69 14.02
CA MET A 1 -14.24 -0.11 13.51
C MET A 1 -13.32 0.83 12.76
N PHE A 2 -12.08 0.98 13.17
CA PHE A 2 -11.14 1.87 12.47
C PHE A 2 -10.68 1.22 11.16
N PRO A 3 -10.46 1.99 10.08
CA PRO A 3 -9.95 1.45 8.83
C PRO A 3 -8.58 0.80 9.05
N LYS A 4 -8.34 -0.34 8.41
CA LYS A 4 -7.05 -1.02 8.44
C LYS A 4 -6.01 -0.16 7.73
N PHE A 5 -4.90 0.09 8.39
CA PHE A 5 -3.76 0.76 7.78
C PHE A 5 -2.45 0.16 8.28
N ASN A 6 -1.74 -0.49 7.38
CA ASN A 6 -0.46 -1.14 7.61
C ASN A 6 0.63 -0.36 6.85
N PRO A 7 1.24 0.69 7.43
CA PRO A 7 2.21 1.50 6.71
C PRO A 7 3.39 0.67 6.25
N GLN A 8 3.72 0.73 4.97
CA GLN A 8 4.88 0.06 4.38
C GLN A 8 6.12 0.91 4.63
N LYS A 9 6.69 0.82 5.82
CA LYS A 9 7.89 1.56 6.20
C LYS A 9 9.10 1.09 5.42
N THR A 10 10.03 2.00 5.16
CA THR A 10 11.35 1.71 4.59
C THR A 10 12.39 1.70 5.68
N GLU A 11 13.34 0.76 5.62
CA GLU A 11 14.40 0.56 6.61
C GLU A 11 15.77 1.06 6.12
N GLY A 12 16.79 1.02 6.97
CA GLY A 12 18.17 1.34 6.63
C GLY A 12 18.48 2.84 6.51
N HIS A 13 17.61 3.70 7.01
CA HIS A 13 17.87 5.14 7.07
C HIS A 13 18.78 5.50 8.22
N LYS A 14 19.42 6.69 8.13
CA LYS A 14 20.16 7.24 9.28
C LYS A 14 19.19 7.44 10.45
N PRO A 15 19.61 7.12 11.69
CA PRO A 15 18.77 7.33 12.87
C PRO A 15 18.25 8.77 12.96
N VAL A 16 17.00 8.93 13.37
CA VAL A 16 16.49 10.26 13.74
C VAL A 16 17.17 10.69 15.04
N ASN A 17 17.52 11.98 15.15
CA ASN A 17 18.04 12.51 16.40
C ASN A 17 17.08 12.19 17.55
N THR A 18 17.64 11.62 18.61
CA THR A 18 16.90 11.36 19.84
C THR A 18 16.57 12.70 20.53
N TYR A 19 15.41 12.79 21.10
CA TYR A 19 15.00 13.94 21.90
C TYR A 19 14.23 13.50 23.15
N THR A 20 14.35 14.28 24.20
CA THR A 20 13.51 14.16 25.38
C THR A 20 12.90 15.53 25.65
N LYS A 21 11.58 15.63 25.53
CA LYS A 21 10.83 16.80 25.99
C LYS A 21 10.41 16.57 27.42
N LYS A 22 10.91 17.37 28.34
CA LYS A 22 10.43 17.37 29.73
C LYS A 22 8.97 17.83 29.76
N ALA A 23 8.16 17.14 30.55
CA ALA A 23 6.78 17.55 30.76
C ALA A 23 6.78 18.95 31.41
N GLU A 24 6.34 19.95 30.65
CA GLU A 24 6.04 21.24 31.26
C GLU A 24 4.80 21.08 32.12
N VAL A 25 4.95 21.35 33.42
CA VAL A 25 3.83 21.39 34.35
C VAL A 25 3.02 22.65 34.00
N CYS A 26 2.03 22.50 33.13
CA CYS A 26 1.09 23.57 32.83
C CYS A 26 0.17 23.78 34.06
N ASN A 27 0.57 24.69 34.95
CA ASN A 27 -0.14 24.98 36.20
C ASN A 27 -1.46 25.74 36.03
N LYS A 28 -1.96 25.91 34.80
CA LYS A 28 -3.02 26.92 34.54
C LYS A 28 -4.39 26.40 34.13
N THR A 29 -4.60 25.10 33.93
CA THR A 29 -5.97 24.61 33.66
C THR A 29 -6.16 23.18 34.18
N GLU A 30 -7.08 23.03 35.13
CA GLU A 30 -7.50 21.72 35.68
C GLU A 30 -8.25 20.83 34.67
N VAL A 31 -8.56 21.37 33.47
CA VAL A 31 -9.43 20.74 32.47
C VAL A 31 -8.79 19.57 31.74
N TYR A 32 -7.47 19.52 31.60
CA TYR A 32 -6.79 18.49 30.81
C TYR A 32 -5.88 17.54 31.57
N GLY A 33 -5.93 17.55 32.88
CA GLY A 33 -5.11 16.68 33.72
C GLY A 33 -3.62 17.04 33.71
N LYS A 34 -2.86 16.55 34.69
CA LYS A 34 -1.39 16.73 34.77
C LYS A 34 -0.71 15.71 33.85
N VAL A 35 -0.09 16.16 32.76
CA VAL A 35 0.86 15.32 32.01
C VAL A 35 2.12 15.16 32.86
N LYS A 36 2.30 13.98 33.45
CA LYS A 36 3.41 13.67 34.38
C LYS A 36 4.57 12.92 33.74
N GLN A 37 4.60 12.75 32.42
CA GLN A 37 5.63 11.93 31.78
C GLN A 37 6.42 12.74 30.75
N ASP A 38 7.75 12.63 30.84
CA ASP A 38 8.63 13.09 29.81
C ASP A 38 8.37 12.27 28.53
N VAL A 39 8.34 12.94 27.39
CA VAL A 39 8.18 12.30 26.08
C VAL A 39 9.53 12.23 25.41
N SER A 40 10.02 11.02 25.20
CA SER A 40 11.25 10.78 24.46
C SER A 40 10.93 10.06 23.14
N GLY A 41 11.74 10.31 22.12
CA GLY A 41 11.61 9.68 20.83
C GLY A 41 12.88 9.83 20.00
N GLY A 42 12.89 9.23 18.82
CA GLY A 42 14.03 9.22 17.90
C GLY A 42 14.87 7.93 18.00
N GLY A 43 15.99 7.91 17.29
CA GLY A 43 16.84 6.73 17.17
C GLY A 43 16.35 5.69 16.16
N GLU A 44 15.14 5.81 15.65
CA GLU A 44 14.59 4.88 14.68
C GLU A 44 15.23 5.04 13.30
N THR A 45 15.44 3.90 12.62
CA THR A 45 16.03 3.83 11.28
C THR A 45 14.99 3.53 10.21
N ASP A 46 13.74 3.30 10.58
CA ASP A 46 12.63 3.15 9.66
C ASP A 46 11.94 4.49 9.36
N ARG A 47 11.28 4.57 8.23
CA ARG A 47 10.53 5.77 7.81
C ARG A 47 9.19 5.38 7.24
N TYR A 48 8.18 6.17 7.58
CA TYR A 48 6.88 6.11 6.92
C TYR A 48 7.01 6.45 5.42
N PRO A 49 6.15 5.88 4.56
CA PRO A 49 6.08 6.27 3.16
C PRO A 49 5.91 7.78 3.02
N ARG A 50 6.63 8.37 2.07
CA ARG A 50 6.44 9.80 1.74
C ARG A 50 5.11 10.01 1.02
N SER A 51 4.61 11.24 1.02
CA SER A 51 3.40 11.63 0.27
C SER A 51 3.53 11.46 -1.24
N VAL A 52 4.77 11.51 -1.76
CA VAL A 52 5.07 11.22 -3.16
C VAL A 52 5.83 9.90 -3.23
N GLN A 53 5.26 8.93 -3.96
CA GLN A 53 5.83 7.62 -4.25
C GLN A 53 6.16 7.51 -5.74
N VAL A 54 7.32 6.95 -6.07
CA VAL A 54 7.78 6.79 -7.45
C VAL A 54 7.88 5.30 -7.78
N PHE A 55 7.19 4.86 -8.81
CA PHE A 55 7.21 3.49 -9.30
C PHE A 55 7.57 3.45 -10.79
N ALA A 56 8.45 2.52 -11.17
CA ALA A 56 8.75 2.28 -12.57
C ALA A 56 7.52 1.74 -13.31
N SER A 57 7.34 2.15 -14.56
CA SER A 57 6.25 1.65 -15.40
C SER A 57 6.51 0.20 -15.85
N ASP A 58 5.51 -0.66 -15.73
CA ASP A 58 5.57 -2.06 -16.19
C ASP A 58 5.11 -2.25 -17.64
N LYS A 59 4.83 -1.17 -18.38
CA LYS A 59 4.26 -1.23 -19.73
C LYS A 59 5.04 -2.12 -20.71
N GLN A 60 6.34 -2.27 -20.52
CA GLN A 60 7.19 -3.09 -21.39
C GLN A 60 7.24 -4.57 -20.99
N LYS A 61 6.86 -4.92 -19.76
CA LYS A 61 6.99 -6.28 -19.23
C LYS A 61 5.79 -7.18 -19.46
N THR A 62 4.65 -6.63 -19.87
CA THR A 62 3.37 -7.35 -19.99
C THR A 62 2.94 -7.63 -21.43
N LYS A 63 3.89 -7.77 -22.34
CA LYS A 63 3.60 -8.24 -23.71
C LYS A 63 3.35 -9.76 -23.70
N LEU A 64 2.19 -10.18 -23.21
CA LEU A 64 1.77 -11.58 -23.38
C LEU A 64 1.22 -11.85 -24.81
N ASP A 65 0.74 -10.82 -25.52
CA ASP A 65 0.17 -10.95 -26.86
C ASP A 65 0.17 -9.65 -27.68
N GLY A 66 0.98 -8.67 -27.28
CA GLY A 66 1.01 -7.36 -27.96
C GLY A 66 -0.06 -6.36 -27.48
N THR A 67 -1.05 -6.78 -26.72
CA THR A 67 -2.14 -5.93 -26.25
C THR A 67 -1.88 -5.44 -24.82
N ILE A 68 -1.38 -4.23 -24.70
CA ILE A 68 -1.16 -3.58 -23.40
C ILE A 68 -2.34 -2.65 -23.12
N HIS A 69 -2.95 -2.77 -21.95
CA HIS A 69 -3.95 -1.77 -21.56
C HIS A 69 -3.28 -0.39 -21.46
N PRO A 70 -3.79 0.65 -22.16
CA PRO A 70 -3.11 1.94 -22.29
C PRO A 70 -2.85 2.64 -20.95
N THR A 71 -3.68 2.36 -19.95
CA THR A 71 -3.57 2.95 -18.59
C THR A 71 -3.13 1.96 -17.52
N GLN A 72 -2.44 0.86 -17.91
CA GLN A 72 -1.95 -0.12 -16.94
C GLN A 72 -1.07 0.52 -15.87
N LYS A 73 -1.37 0.24 -14.61
CA LYS A 73 -0.60 0.73 -13.46
C LYS A 73 0.54 -0.24 -13.13
N PRO A 74 1.66 0.27 -12.58
CA PRO A 74 2.75 -0.58 -12.09
C PRO A 74 2.26 -1.55 -11.02
N ILE A 75 2.69 -2.81 -11.11
CA ILE A 75 2.30 -3.82 -10.12
C ILE A 75 2.83 -3.47 -8.72
N ALA A 76 4.04 -2.94 -8.63
CA ALA A 76 4.64 -2.54 -7.36
C ALA A 76 3.80 -1.47 -6.60
N LEU A 77 3.14 -0.56 -7.34
CA LEU A 77 2.20 0.39 -6.75
C LEU A 77 1.00 -0.32 -6.14
N LEU A 78 0.39 -1.27 -6.88
CA LEU A 78 -0.78 -1.99 -6.40
C LEU A 78 -0.42 -2.93 -5.24
N GLU A 79 0.76 -3.57 -5.26
CA GLU A 79 1.26 -4.37 -4.13
C GLU A 79 1.41 -3.51 -2.87
N MET A 80 1.99 -2.31 -2.98
CA MET A 80 2.10 -1.38 -1.85
C MET A 80 0.72 -0.99 -1.30
N LEU A 81 -0.24 -0.64 -2.16
CA LEU A 81 -1.59 -0.27 -1.73
C LEU A 81 -2.33 -1.45 -1.07
N VAL A 82 -2.29 -2.63 -1.69
CA VAL A 82 -2.94 -3.83 -1.14
C VAL A 82 -2.35 -4.18 0.23
N LYS A 83 -1.03 -4.18 0.40
CA LYS A 83 -0.39 -4.40 1.71
C LYS A 83 -0.79 -3.36 2.75
N SER A 84 -0.87 -2.08 2.34
CA SER A 84 -1.15 -0.98 3.28
C SER A 84 -2.57 -1.02 3.83
N TYR A 85 -3.54 -1.46 3.03
CA TYR A 85 -4.96 -1.34 3.39
C TYR A 85 -5.69 -2.65 3.60
N THR A 86 -5.00 -3.79 3.44
CA THR A 86 -5.59 -5.12 3.63
C THR A 86 -4.67 -6.06 4.40
N ASN A 87 -5.27 -7.12 4.97
CA ASN A 87 -4.55 -8.28 5.51
C ASN A 87 -4.69 -9.48 4.58
N GLU A 88 -3.87 -10.52 4.79
CA GLU A 88 -4.02 -11.78 4.07
C GLU A 88 -5.42 -12.37 4.25
N GLY A 89 -5.97 -12.93 3.17
CA GLY A 89 -7.32 -13.46 3.13
C GLY A 89 -8.45 -12.44 2.91
N ASP A 90 -8.17 -11.13 3.04
CA ASP A 90 -9.16 -10.08 2.76
C ASP A 90 -9.57 -10.09 1.28
N ILE A 91 -10.74 -9.52 0.99
CA ILE A 91 -11.30 -9.39 -0.36
C ILE A 91 -11.11 -7.95 -0.85
N VAL A 92 -10.52 -7.79 -2.02
CA VAL A 92 -10.33 -6.50 -2.70
C VAL A 92 -11.24 -6.44 -3.93
N LEU A 93 -11.99 -5.37 -4.06
CA LEU A 93 -12.81 -5.10 -5.24
C LEU A 93 -12.13 -4.06 -6.13
N ASP A 94 -11.97 -4.39 -7.42
CA ASP A 94 -11.59 -3.45 -8.47
C ASP A 94 -12.69 -3.42 -9.53
N ASN A 95 -13.48 -2.35 -9.55
CA ASN A 95 -14.63 -2.20 -10.43
C ASN A 95 -14.27 -1.73 -11.85
N THR A 96 -12.99 -1.51 -12.11
CA THR A 96 -12.44 -1.08 -13.41
C THR A 96 -11.09 -1.74 -13.66
N MET A 97 -11.04 -3.07 -13.51
CA MET A 97 -9.78 -3.82 -13.38
C MET A 97 -8.83 -3.73 -14.58
N GLY A 98 -9.32 -3.36 -15.75
CA GLY A 98 -8.55 -3.31 -16.99
C GLY A 98 -7.82 -4.63 -17.27
N SER A 99 -6.48 -4.57 -17.31
CA SER A 99 -5.62 -5.76 -17.47
C SER A 99 -5.41 -6.59 -16.18
N GLY A 100 -6.18 -6.34 -15.11
CA GLY A 100 -6.17 -7.12 -13.87
C GLY A 100 -4.94 -6.93 -12.98
N THR A 101 -4.31 -5.76 -12.98
CA THR A 101 -3.09 -5.55 -12.18
C THR A 101 -3.37 -5.62 -10.67
N THR A 102 -4.49 -5.06 -10.20
CA THR A 102 -4.93 -5.16 -8.81
C THR A 102 -5.15 -6.63 -8.41
N ASN A 103 -5.85 -7.38 -9.26
CA ASN A 103 -6.12 -8.80 -9.03
C ASN A 103 -4.82 -9.62 -8.96
N LEU A 104 -3.86 -9.31 -9.83
CA LEU A 104 -2.54 -9.94 -9.81
C LEU A 104 -1.78 -9.63 -8.52
N ALA A 105 -1.79 -8.38 -8.07
CA ALA A 105 -1.19 -8.00 -6.78
C ALA A 105 -1.84 -8.75 -5.62
N CYS A 106 -3.15 -8.93 -5.64
CA CYS A 106 -3.89 -9.72 -4.64
C CYS A 106 -3.45 -11.18 -4.62
N ILE A 107 -3.35 -11.83 -5.78
CA ILE A 107 -2.87 -13.22 -5.88
C ILE A 107 -1.48 -13.35 -5.26
N LYS A 108 -0.54 -12.49 -5.65
CA LYS A 108 0.84 -12.50 -5.15
C LYS A 108 0.95 -12.28 -3.63
N LEU A 109 -0.04 -11.65 -3.05
CA LEU A 109 -0.06 -11.26 -1.64
C LEU A 109 -1.05 -12.07 -0.79
N ASN A 110 -1.57 -13.18 -1.30
CA ASN A 110 -2.55 -14.04 -0.62
C ASN A 110 -3.84 -13.30 -0.22
N ARG A 111 -4.31 -12.37 -1.08
CA ARG A 111 -5.62 -11.74 -0.94
C ARG A 111 -6.57 -12.29 -1.99
N LYS A 112 -7.86 -12.30 -1.68
CA LYS A 112 -8.92 -12.57 -2.66
C LYS A 112 -9.22 -11.30 -3.44
N SER A 113 -9.68 -11.43 -4.69
CA SER A 113 -10.07 -10.26 -5.47
C SER A 113 -11.29 -10.52 -6.34
N ILE A 114 -12.08 -9.45 -6.52
CA ILE A 114 -13.18 -9.39 -7.47
C ILE A 114 -12.82 -8.28 -8.46
N GLY A 115 -12.71 -8.61 -9.74
CA GLY A 115 -12.44 -7.64 -10.81
C GLY A 115 -13.65 -7.52 -11.72
N ILE A 116 -13.99 -6.29 -12.10
CA ILE A 116 -15.06 -5.98 -13.08
C ILE A 116 -14.41 -5.21 -14.22
N GLU A 117 -14.69 -5.65 -15.47
CA GLU A 117 -14.25 -4.97 -16.68
C GLU A 117 -15.37 -5.01 -17.72
N LYS A 118 -15.69 -3.85 -18.27
CA LYS A 118 -16.75 -3.70 -19.25
C LYS A 118 -16.31 -4.16 -20.65
N GLU A 119 -15.07 -3.83 -21.00
CA GLU A 119 -14.54 -4.10 -22.33
C GLU A 119 -14.03 -5.54 -22.42
N LYS A 120 -14.71 -6.38 -23.22
CA LYS A 120 -14.37 -7.80 -23.34
C LYS A 120 -12.91 -8.06 -23.68
N GLN A 121 -12.31 -7.27 -24.56
CA GLN A 121 -10.90 -7.41 -24.93
C GLN A 121 -9.96 -7.30 -23.71
N TYR A 122 -10.19 -6.35 -22.80
CA TYR A 122 -9.37 -6.18 -21.61
C TYR A 122 -9.68 -7.22 -20.54
N TYR A 123 -10.93 -7.63 -20.43
CA TYR A 123 -11.33 -8.76 -19.59
C TYR A 123 -10.57 -10.04 -19.99
N ASP A 124 -10.55 -10.37 -21.29
CA ASP A 124 -9.85 -11.56 -21.81
C ASP A 124 -8.33 -11.48 -21.57
N VAL A 125 -7.73 -10.29 -21.68
CA VAL A 125 -6.33 -10.05 -21.32
C VAL A 125 -6.09 -10.32 -19.83
N ALA A 126 -6.96 -9.78 -18.97
CA ALA A 126 -6.86 -9.99 -17.53
C ALA A 126 -6.97 -11.47 -17.15
N VAL A 127 -7.96 -12.20 -17.70
CA VAL A 127 -8.14 -13.62 -17.43
C VAL A 127 -6.91 -14.43 -17.82
N ARG A 128 -6.37 -14.24 -19.04
CA ARG A 128 -5.14 -14.92 -19.49
C ARG A 128 -3.95 -14.62 -18.58
N ARG A 129 -3.77 -13.34 -18.23
CA ARG A 129 -2.69 -12.90 -17.35
C ARG A 129 -2.78 -13.53 -15.96
N LEU A 130 -3.97 -13.57 -15.37
CA LEU A 130 -4.18 -14.12 -14.04
C LEU A 130 -4.08 -15.65 -14.01
N SER A 131 -4.52 -16.32 -15.07
CA SER A 131 -4.41 -17.79 -15.18
C SER A 131 -2.97 -18.26 -15.21
N SER A 132 -2.05 -17.51 -15.83
CA SER A 132 -0.63 -17.85 -15.86
C SER A 132 0.08 -17.77 -14.49
N TYR A 133 -0.55 -17.15 -13.48
CA TYR A 133 0.00 -17.04 -12.12
C TYR A 133 -0.61 -18.02 -11.12
N ARG A 134 -1.61 -18.79 -11.51
CA ARG A 134 -2.24 -19.83 -10.67
C ARG A 134 -1.67 -21.23 -10.88
N GLY A 135 -0.66 -21.35 -11.75
CA GLY A 135 0.02 -22.61 -12.05
C GLY A 135 1.18 -22.90 -11.11
#